data_6c8035ad10f769cd2532b3f7120bccaf
#
_entry.id   6c8035ad10f769cd2532b3f7120bccaf
#
_cell.length_a   1.000
_cell.length_b   1.000
_cell.length_c   1.000
_cell.angle_alpha   90.00
_cell.angle_beta   90.00
_cell.angle_gamma   90.00
#
_symmetry.space_group_name_H-M   'P 1'
#
loop_
_entity.id
_entity.type
_entity.pdbx_description
1 polymer ?
#
loop_
_entity_poly.entity_id
_entity_poly.type
_entity_poly.pdbx_seq_one_letter_code
_entity_poly.pdbx_strand_id
1 'polypeptide(L)'
;LQTAKSGGTSKVTSSIAVVNEVKRLRPDLIPVMKQPFYYSYQGTNDATQPPFYKCPILGDDPEFFSFRANRKNVTAAQLDFPEVPRLDQKQIELLDLLDELLPDDKFCYSMQLDRGDMQLLNNYVVIHSRTNFEDHDEPALKRHLLRLWLSIPQAQRLPSLWKEYFGAIETGSVRGGVRGSQMTEAFLAYERRQAANLGMTLMQPIKLQSKLD
;
A
#
# COMPACT_ATOMS: atom_id res chain seq x y z
N LEU A 1 8.17 -6.51 21.22
CA LEU A 1 7.90 -5.21 20.62
C LEU A 1 7.73 -4.16 21.69
N GLN A 2 7.96 -2.89 21.37
CA GLN A 2 7.93 -1.79 22.32
C GLN A 2 6.90 -0.75 21.91
N THR A 3 6.18 -0.19 22.86
CA THR A 3 5.29 0.95 22.65
C THR A 3 6.07 2.27 22.69
N ALA A 4 5.53 3.33 22.12
CA ALA A 4 6.10 4.67 22.26
C ALA A 4 5.90 5.21 23.68
N LYS A 5 6.64 6.26 24.05
CA LYS A 5 6.46 7.01 25.30
C LYS A 5 5.08 7.67 25.34
N SER A 6 4.63 8.22 24.19
CA SER A 6 3.29 8.76 24.03
C SER A 6 2.82 8.64 22.57
N GLY A 7 1.52 8.61 22.33
CA GLY A 7 0.94 8.50 20.99
C GLY A 7 1.14 7.12 20.34
N GLY A 8 1.24 7.09 19.01
CA GLY A 8 1.44 5.84 18.26
C GLY A 8 0.20 4.94 18.17
N THR A 9 -0.98 5.48 18.49
CA THR A 9 -2.26 4.78 18.37
C THR A 9 -2.47 4.29 16.96
N SER A 10 -2.75 3.01 16.79
CA SER A 10 -3.07 2.39 15.51
C SER A 10 -4.48 2.77 15.09
N LYS A 11 -4.64 3.07 13.81
CA LYS A 11 -5.94 3.39 13.20
C LYS A 11 -6.20 2.49 12.03
N VAL A 12 -7.42 1.95 11.95
CA VAL A 12 -7.89 1.07 10.86
C VAL A 12 -9.21 1.61 10.34
N THR A 13 -9.26 1.91 9.05
CA THR A 13 -10.42 2.53 8.40
C THR A 13 -11.03 1.59 7.37
N SER A 14 -12.35 1.45 7.39
CA SER A 14 -13.10 0.71 6.36
C SER A 14 -13.11 1.50 5.06
N SER A 15 -12.31 1.10 4.08
CA SER A 15 -12.30 1.76 2.77
C SER A 15 -13.61 1.57 2.00
N ILE A 16 -14.33 0.48 2.21
CA ILE A 16 -15.67 0.27 1.63
C ILE A 16 -16.65 1.32 2.15
N ALA A 17 -16.66 1.57 3.46
CA ALA A 17 -17.52 2.59 4.05
C ALA A 17 -17.17 4.00 3.55
N VAL A 18 -15.88 4.30 3.44
CA VAL A 18 -15.39 5.58 2.89
C VAL A 18 -15.81 5.75 1.42
N VAL A 19 -15.66 4.72 0.56
CA VAL A 19 -16.09 4.79 -0.84
C VAL A 19 -17.61 5.00 -0.95
N ASN A 20 -18.41 4.34 -0.10
CA ASN A 20 -19.86 4.57 -0.05
C ASN A 20 -20.19 6.01 0.36
N GLU A 21 -19.44 6.58 1.29
CA GLU A 21 -19.64 7.97 1.70
C GLU A 21 -19.22 8.96 0.60
N VAL A 22 -18.10 8.71 -0.09
CA VAL A 22 -17.73 9.49 -1.29
C VAL A 22 -18.84 9.41 -2.34
N LYS A 23 -19.38 8.20 -2.60
CA LYS A 23 -20.49 8.04 -3.55
C LYS A 23 -21.74 8.82 -3.16
N ARG A 24 -22.02 8.94 -1.85
CA ARG A 24 -23.16 9.71 -1.33
C ARG A 24 -22.94 11.21 -1.44
N LEU A 25 -21.75 11.71 -1.10
CA LEU A 25 -21.43 13.14 -1.04
C LEU A 25 -21.04 13.72 -2.41
N ARG A 26 -20.22 12.98 -3.15
CA ARG A 26 -19.60 13.41 -4.40
C ARG A 26 -19.54 12.25 -5.41
N PRO A 27 -20.69 11.81 -5.94
CA PRO A 27 -20.75 10.70 -6.91
C PRO A 27 -19.90 10.95 -8.17
N ASP A 28 -19.69 12.21 -8.52
CA ASP A 28 -18.81 12.65 -9.61
C ASP A 28 -17.33 12.29 -9.41
N LEU A 29 -16.90 12.01 -8.18
CA LEU A 29 -15.52 11.63 -7.86
C LEU A 29 -15.26 10.11 -7.94
N ILE A 30 -16.29 9.27 -8.02
CA ILE A 30 -16.11 7.82 -8.16
C ILE A 30 -15.35 7.44 -9.45
N PRO A 31 -15.66 8.01 -10.63
CA PRO A 31 -14.84 7.78 -11.82
C PRO A 31 -13.39 8.26 -11.66
N VAL A 32 -13.17 9.35 -10.92
CA VAL A 32 -11.84 9.90 -10.66
C VAL A 32 -11.00 8.94 -9.81
N MET A 33 -11.60 8.25 -8.82
CA MET A 33 -10.91 7.23 -8.01
C MET A 33 -10.36 6.06 -8.85
N LYS A 34 -10.95 5.80 -10.01
CA LYS A 34 -10.54 4.74 -10.95
C LYS A 34 -9.48 5.19 -11.96
N GLN A 35 -9.16 6.48 -11.99
CA GLN A 35 -8.08 7.01 -12.82
C GLN A 35 -6.73 6.73 -12.17
N PRO A 36 -5.64 6.60 -12.96
CA PRO A 36 -4.31 6.44 -12.41
C PRO A 36 -3.84 7.68 -11.65
N PHE A 37 -3.32 7.47 -10.44
CA PHE A 37 -2.53 8.43 -9.69
C PHE A 37 -1.07 7.99 -9.72
N TYR A 38 -0.16 8.94 -9.68
CA TYR A 38 1.28 8.66 -9.62
C TYR A 38 1.75 8.68 -8.16
N TYR A 39 2.50 7.67 -7.77
CA TYR A 39 3.02 7.47 -6.42
C TYR A 39 4.54 7.36 -6.46
N SER A 40 5.23 8.14 -5.66
CA SER A 40 6.66 7.95 -5.42
C SER A 40 6.92 6.68 -4.59
N TYR A 41 7.94 5.92 -4.96
CA TYR A 41 8.46 4.84 -4.10
C TYR A 41 9.23 5.38 -2.88
N GLN A 42 9.56 6.67 -2.85
CA GLN A 42 10.35 7.29 -1.79
C GLN A 42 11.67 6.53 -1.50
N GLY A 43 12.37 6.12 -2.54
CA GLY A 43 13.64 5.42 -2.45
C GLY A 43 13.56 3.95 -2.01
N THR A 44 12.36 3.35 -1.99
CA THR A 44 12.18 1.92 -1.67
C THR A 44 12.14 1.04 -2.92
N ASN A 45 12.25 1.61 -4.12
CA ASN A 45 12.40 0.89 -5.38
C ASN A 45 13.82 0.31 -5.51
N ASP A 46 13.96 -0.77 -6.26
CA ASP A 46 15.28 -1.22 -6.68
C ASP A 46 15.83 -0.35 -7.83
N ALA A 47 17.13 -0.46 -8.09
CA ALA A 47 17.81 0.37 -9.11
C ALA A 47 17.28 0.15 -10.54
N THR A 48 16.47 -0.88 -10.78
CA THR A 48 15.94 -1.25 -12.09
C THR A 48 14.50 -0.75 -12.29
N GLN A 49 13.86 -0.26 -11.24
CA GLN A 49 12.50 0.24 -11.27
C GLN A 49 12.49 1.77 -11.44
N PRO A 50 11.50 2.33 -12.15
CA PRO A 50 11.27 3.78 -12.12
C PRO A 50 11.09 4.27 -10.67
N PRO A 51 11.41 5.54 -10.37
CA PRO A 51 11.28 6.08 -9.02
C PRO A 51 9.84 6.32 -8.59
N PHE A 52 8.89 6.21 -9.51
CA PHE A 52 7.46 6.30 -9.26
C PHE A 52 6.69 5.26 -10.08
N TYR A 53 5.48 5.01 -9.71
CA TYR A 53 4.53 4.11 -10.40
C TYR A 53 3.14 4.74 -10.45
N LYS A 54 2.28 4.20 -11.29
CA LYS A 54 0.89 4.64 -11.41
C LYS A 54 -0.08 3.54 -10.96
N CYS A 55 -1.14 3.96 -10.27
CA CYS A 55 -2.12 3.04 -9.71
C CYS A 55 -3.42 3.81 -9.40
N PRO A 56 -4.60 3.32 -9.74
CA PRO A 56 -5.85 3.90 -9.28
C PRO A 56 -6.07 3.69 -7.78
N ILE A 57 -6.82 4.58 -7.15
CA ILE A 57 -7.22 4.48 -5.75
C ILE A 57 -8.25 3.36 -5.57
N LEU A 58 -9.26 3.30 -6.45
CA LEU A 58 -10.32 2.29 -6.47
C LEU A 58 -10.10 1.34 -7.65
N GLY A 59 -10.10 0.06 -7.37
CA GLY A 59 -10.05 -0.97 -8.41
C GLY A 59 -11.32 -1.03 -9.25
N ASP A 60 -11.19 -1.57 -10.43
CA ASP A 60 -12.26 -1.75 -11.42
C ASP A 60 -12.72 -3.20 -11.55
N ASP A 61 -12.19 -4.12 -10.74
CA ASP A 61 -12.60 -5.52 -10.77
C ASP A 61 -14.06 -5.65 -10.30
N PRO A 62 -14.94 -6.31 -11.07
CA PRO A 62 -16.36 -6.40 -10.74
C PRO A 62 -16.66 -7.36 -9.57
N GLU A 63 -15.75 -8.29 -9.27
CA GLU A 63 -15.95 -9.32 -8.24
C GLU A 63 -15.24 -8.95 -6.92
N PHE A 64 -14.12 -8.22 -7.01
CA PHE A 64 -13.29 -7.95 -5.85
C PHE A 64 -13.09 -6.45 -5.63
N PHE A 65 -13.59 -5.98 -4.51
CA PHE A 65 -13.30 -4.62 -4.05
C PHE A 65 -11.81 -4.48 -3.74
N SER A 66 -11.20 -3.44 -4.26
CA SER A 66 -9.79 -3.11 -4.00
C SER A 66 -9.62 -1.61 -3.87
N PHE A 67 -9.00 -1.18 -2.78
CA PHE A 67 -8.77 0.24 -2.49
C PHE A 67 -7.33 0.44 -2.02
N ARG A 68 -6.69 1.51 -2.51
CA ARG A 68 -5.35 1.88 -2.14
C ARG A 68 -5.16 3.40 -2.22
N ALA A 69 -4.96 4.05 -1.10
CA ALA A 69 -4.68 5.47 -1.03
C ALA A 69 -3.42 5.74 -0.21
N ASN A 70 -2.57 6.64 -0.68
CA ASN A 70 -1.43 7.16 0.06
C ASN A 70 -1.11 8.57 -0.43
N ARG A 71 -1.73 9.57 0.19
CA ARG A 71 -1.57 10.99 -0.16
C ARG A 71 -0.10 11.41 -0.12
N LYS A 72 0.66 10.95 0.88
CA LYS A 72 2.07 11.29 1.02
C LYS A 72 2.88 10.90 -0.22
N ASN A 73 2.68 9.67 -0.74
CA ASN A 73 3.40 9.19 -1.91
C ASN A 73 2.94 9.90 -3.20
N VAL A 74 1.65 10.25 -3.30
CA VAL A 74 1.15 11.05 -4.42
C VAL A 74 1.78 12.45 -4.40
N THR A 75 1.77 13.12 -3.24
CA THR A 75 2.39 14.44 -3.09
C THR A 75 3.89 14.40 -3.41
N ALA A 76 4.61 13.40 -2.93
CA ALA A 76 6.03 13.24 -3.25
C ALA A 76 6.26 13.06 -4.75
N ALA A 77 5.41 12.27 -5.44
CA ALA A 77 5.53 12.13 -6.89
C ALA A 77 5.32 13.47 -7.63
N GLN A 78 4.40 14.32 -7.14
CA GLN A 78 4.17 15.65 -7.71
C GLN A 78 5.34 16.63 -7.49
N LEU A 79 6.04 16.50 -6.37
CA LEU A 79 7.14 17.40 -5.99
C LEU A 79 8.48 16.98 -6.59
N ASP A 80 8.76 15.67 -6.58
CA ASP A 80 10.09 15.16 -6.88
C ASP A 80 10.30 14.87 -8.38
N PHE A 81 9.22 14.69 -9.18
CA PHE A 81 9.31 14.26 -10.58
C PHE A 81 8.58 15.23 -11.51
N PRO A 82 9.33 16.09 -12.24
CA PRO A 82 8.74 17.05 -13.18
C PRO A 82 7.95 16.41 -14.33
N GLU A 83 8.31 15.18 -14.72
CA GLU A 83 7.66 14.40 -15.76
C GLU A 83 6.32 13.78 -15.35
N VAL A 84 6.02 13.77 -14.06
CA VAL A 84 4.72 13.29 -13.57
C VAL A 84 3.64 14.33 -13.91
N PRO A 85 2.55 13.92 -14.61
CA PRO A 85 1.42 14.80 -14.87
C PRO A 85 0.87 15.42 -13.60
N ARG A 86 0.58 16.72 -13.62
CA ARG A 86 0.01 17.42 -12.46
C ARG A 86 -1.40 16.94 -12.20
N LEU A 87 -1.76 16.88 -10.92
CA LEU A 87 -3.13 16.57 -10.52
C LEU A 87 -4.10 17.63 -11.06
N ASP A 88 -5.19 17.17 -11.64
CA ASP A 88 -6.30 18.06 -11.99
C ASP A 88 -7.13 18.43 -10.75
N GLN A 89 -8.06 19.38 -10.94
CA GLN A 89 -8.87 19.89 -9.84
C GLN A 89 -9.72 18.80 -9.18
N LYS A 90 -10.27 17.86 -9.95
CA LYS A 90 -11.08 16.75 -9.42
C LYS A 90 -10.25 15.75 -8.63
N GLN A 91 -9.02 15.50 -9.05
CA GLN A 91 -8.09 14.65 -8.31
C GLN A 91 -7.69 15.28 -6.98
N ILE A 92 -7.49 16.61 -6.94
CA ILE A 92 -7.20 17.35 -5.71
C ILE A 92 -8.41 17.27 -4.77
N GLU A 93 -9.61 17.61 -5.24
CA GLU A 93 -10.85 17.53 -4.46
C GLU A 93 -11.10 16.13 -3.88
N LEU A 94 -10.84 15.09 -4.67
CA LEU A 94 -10.94 13.71 -4.19
C LEU A 94 -9.96 13.42 -3.06
N LEU A 95 -8.69 13.78 -3.23
CA LEU A 95 -7.67 13.53 -2.22
C LEU A 95 -7.95 14.30 -0.92
N ASP A 96 -8.45 15.54 -1.02
CA ASP A 96 -8.84 16.36 0.13
C ASP A 96 -10.03 15.73 0.86
N LEU A 97 -11.05 15.27 0.14
CA LEU A 97 -12.19 14.57 0.72
C LEU A 97 -11.76 13.25 1.40
N LEU A 98 -10.82 12.51 0.82
CA LEU A 98 -10.29 11.30 1.45
C LEU A 98 -9.49 11.61 2.73
N ASP A 99 -8.75 12.72 2.76
CA ASP A 99 -8.03 13.15 3.96
C ASP A 99 -8.99 13.53 5.11
N GLU A 100 -10.20 13.98 4.80
CA GLU A 100 -11.27 14.23 5.78
C GLU A 100 -11.95 12.93 6.26
N LEU A 101 -12.30 12.05 5.33
CA LEU A 101 -13.09 10.86 5.63
C LEU A 101 -12.27 9.72 6.28
N LEU A 102 -11.02 9.53 5.86
CA LEU A 102 -10.22 8.40 6.34
C LEU A 102 -9.95 8.41 7.85
N PRO A 103 -9.71 9.55 8.50
CA PRO A 103 -9.54 9.61 9.95
C PRO A 103 -10.82 9.77 10.75
N ASP A 104 -11.99 9.97 10.09
CA ASP A 104 -13.28 10.17 10.76
C ASP A 104 -13.68 8.92 11.57
N ASP A 105 -14.00 9.11 12.84
CA ASP A 105 -14.36 8.04 13.79
C ASP A 105 -15.61 7.23 13.36
N LYS A 106 -16.40 7.74 12.43
CA LYS A 106 -17.47 7.00 11.76
C LYS A 106 -16.97 5.79 10.97
N PHE A 107 -15.78 5.86 10.42
CA PHE A 107 -15.20 4.87 9.50
C PHE A 107 -13.91 4.25 10.04
N CYS A 108 -13.33 4.90 11.04
CA CYS A 108 -12.00 4.62 11.57
C CYS A 108 -12.08 4.09 13.01
N TYR A 109 -11.53 2.92 13.24
CA TYR A 109 -11.33 2.36 14.56
C TYR A 109 -9.92 2.65 15.05
N SER A 110 -9.81 3.22 16.24
CA SER A 110 -8.54 3.54 16.91
C SER A 110 -8.25 2.54 18.02
N MET A 111 -7.02 2.02 18.08
CA MET A 111 -6.61 1.06 19.11
C MET A 111 -5.16 1.30 19.52
N GLN A 112 -4.87 1.13 20.80
CA GLN A 112 -3.51 1.01 21.28
C GLN A 112 -3.06 -0.43 21.12
N LEU A 113 -1.88 -0.62 20.55
CA LEU A 113 -1.25 -1.94 20.46
C LEU A 113 -0.29 -2.12 21.62
N ASP A 114 -0.53 -3.12 22.42
CA ASP A 114 0.32 -3.49 23.54
C ASP A 114 1.37 -4.54 23.14
N ARG A 115 2.31 -4.78 24.03
CA ARG A 115 3.34 -5.79 23.82
C ARG A 115 2.71 -7.18 23.71
N GLY A 116 2.91 -7.84 22.57
CA GLY A 116 2.32 -9.16 22.28
C GLY A 116 1.13 -9.11 21.34
N ASP A 117 0.55 -7.95 21.10
CA ASP A 117 -0.56 -7.81 20.17
C ASP A 117 -0.12 -8.11 18.73
N MET A 118 -1.04 -8.70 17.98
CA MET A 118 -0.89 -8.97 16.56
C MET A 118 -2.09 -8.40 15.81
N GLN A 119 -1.80 -7.53 14.82
CA GLN A 119 -2.81 -6.96 13.93
C GLN A 119 -2.70 -7.60 12.54
N LEU A 120 -3.75 -8.29 12.10
CA LEU A 120 -3.85 -8.88 10.76
C LEU A 120 -4.81 -8.04 9.92
N LEU A 121 -4.37 -7.58 8.75
CA LEU A 121 -5.14 -6.70 7.88
C LEU A 121 -5.18 -7.23 6.45
N ASN A 122 -6.37 -7.22 5.83
CA ASN A 122 -6.46 -7.28 4.38
C ASN A 122 -6.23 -5.88 3.80
N ASN A 123 -5.01 -5.63 3.37
CA ASN A 123 -4.54 -4.34 2.92
C ASN A 123 -5.17 -3.86 1.59
N TYR A 124 -6.05 -4.67 1.00
CA TYR A 124 -6.81 -4.30 -0.20
C TYR A 124 -8.20 -3.73 0.11
N VAL A 125 -8.68 -3.91 1.35
CA VAL A 125 -10.03 -3.48 1.77
C VAL A 125 -10.03 -2.59 3.01
N VAL A 126 -8.89 -2.44 3.68
CA VAL A 126 -8.74 -1.53 4.81
C VAL A 126 -7.55 -0.61 4.62
N ILE A 127 -7.68 0.62 5.08
CA ILE A 127 -6.58 1.57 5.22
C ILE A 127 -6.15 1.56 6.67
N HIS A 128 -4.85 1.63 6.89
CA HIS A 128 -4.32 1.72 8.24
C HIS A 128 -3.27 2.83 8.34
N SER A 129 -3.26 3.45 9.48
CA SER A 129 -2.33 4.53 9.82
C SER A 129 -1.98 4.46 11.30
N ARG A 130 -1.24 5.43 11.76
CA ARG A 130 -1.02 5.66 13.18
C ARG A 130 -0.97 7.15 13.46
N THR A 131 -1.27 7.53 14.70
CA THR A 131 -1.05 8.90 15.17
C THR A 131 0.45 9.19 15.29
N ASN A 132 0.82 10.46 15.36
CA ASN A 132 2.16 10.85 15.74
C ASN A 132 2.52 10.24 17.10
N PHE A 133 3.79 10.04 17.36
CA PHE A 133 4.27 9.51 18.62
C PHE A 133 5.59 10.15 19.02
N GLU A 134 5.84 10.14 20.32
CA GLU A 134 7.09 10.51 20.92
C GLU A 134 7.78 9.25 21.44
N ASP A 135 9.03 9.06 21.09
CA ASP A 135 9.82 7.92 21.56
C ASP A 135 10.53 8.23 22.87
N HIS A 136 10.97 7.18 23.53
CA HIS A 136 11.92 7.27 24.63
C HIS A 136 13.30 7.69 24.12
N ASP A 137 14.07 8.41 24.93
CA ASP A 137 15.45 8.78 24.59
C ASP A 137 16.36 7.54 24.55
N GLU A 138 16.11 6.59 25.44
CA GLU A 138 16.86 5.35 25.52
C GLU A 138 16.55 4.44 24.32
N PRO A 139 17.55 4.05 23.51
CA PRO A 139 17.36 3.24 22.30
C PRO A 139 16.63 1.91 22.55
N ALA A 140 16.87 1.26 23.70
CA ALA A 140 16.26 -0.02 24.06
C ALA A 140 14.74 0.09 24.33
N LEU A 141 14.25 1.29 24.66
CA LEU A 141 12.85 1.54 24.97
C LEU A 141 12.08 2.15 23.78
N LYS A 142 12.76 2.46 22.67
CA LYS A 142 12.11 3.04 21.50
C LYS A 142 11.04 2.12 20.92
N ARG A 143 10.00 2.73 20.40
CA ARG A 143 8.90 2.03 19.76
C ARG A 143 9.40 1.08 18.67
N HIS A 144 9.03 -0.18 18.77
CA HIS A 144 9.41 -1.21 17.81
C HIS A 144 8.22 -2.10 17.47
N LEU A 145 7.82 -2.10 16.20
CA LEU A 145 6.83 -3.01 15.64
C LEU A 145 7.46 -3.78 14.47
N LEU A 146 7.16 -5.06 14.38
CA LEU A 146 7.46 -5.86 13.20
C LEU A 146 6.29 -5.77 12.23
N ARG A 147 6.62 -5.60 10.94
CA ARG A 147 5.63 -5.65 9.86
C ARG A 147 6.04 -6.73 8.87
N LEU A 148 5.11 -7.63 8.60
CA LEU A 148 5.26 -8.68 7.60
C LEU A 148 4.22 -8.47 6.50
N TRP A 149 4.64 -8.64 5.26
CA TRP A 149 3.76 -8.69 4.11
C TRP A 149 3.60 -10.14 3.69
N LEU A 150 2.38 -10.64 3.74
CA LEU A 150 2.07 -12.03 3.46
C LEU A 150 1.34 -12.15 2.13
N SER A 151 1.85 -13.02 1.26
CA SER A 151 1.10 -13.51 0.10
C SER A 151 0.47 -14.85 0.48
N ILE A 152 -0.84 -14.95 0.33
CA ILE A 152 -1.61 -16.16 0.64
C ILE A 152 -2.23 -16.75 -0.63
N PRO A 153 -2.34 -18.10 -0.75
CA PRO A 153 -2.85 -18.74 -1.96
C PRO A 153 -4.23 -18.27 -2.41
N GLN A 154 -5.10 -17.97 -1.45
CA GLN A 154 -6.50 -17.56 -1.68
C GLN A 154 -6.67 -16.03 -1.73
N ALA A 155 -5.58 -15.25 -1.80
CA ALA A 155 -5.70 -13.81 -1.93
C ALA A 155 -6.49 -13.44 -3.19
N GLN A 156 -7.39 -12.46 -3.04
CA GLN A 156 -8.21 -11.97 -4.16
C GLN A 156 -7.36 -11.56 -5.37
N ARG A 157 -7.90 -11.70 -6.57
CA ARG A 157 -7.32 -11.07 -7.76
C ARG A 157 -7.29 -9.55 -7.58
N LEU A 158 -6.26 -8.89 -8.10
CA LEU A 158 -6.13 -7.44 -8.04
C LEU A 158 -6.47 -6.81 -9.42
N PRO A 159 -6.87 -5.54 -9.42
CA PRO A 159 -7.14 -4.81 -10.64
C PRO A 159 -5.94 -4.80 -11.61
N SER A 160 -6.20 -4.86 -12.90
CA SER A 160 -5.16 -4.91 -13.94
C SER A 160 -4.17 -3.75 -13.86
N LEU A 161 -4.66 -2.54 -13.57
CA LEU A 161 -3.85 -1.34 -13.43
C LEU A 161 -2.95 -1.32 -12.17
N TRP A 162 -3.12 -2.28 -11.25
CA TRP A 162 -2.25 -2.42 -10.09
C TRP A 162 -1.01 -3.29 -10.36
N LYS A 163 -0.95 -3.91 -11.55
CA LYS A 163 0.17 -4.79 -11.92
C LYS A 163 1.52 -4.09 -11.88
N GLU A 164 1.58 -2.81 -12.22
CA GLU A 164 2.83 -2.04 -12.21
C GLU A 164 3.47 -2.01 -10.81
N TYR A 165 2.66 -1.87 -9.75
CA TYR A 165 3.14 -1.86 -8.38
C TYR A 165 3.34 -3.25 -7.78
N PHE A 166 2.36 -4.13 -7.97
CA PHE A 166 2.37 -5.46 -7.34
C PHE A 166 3.11 -6.51 -8.17
N GLY A 167 3.38 -6.23 -9.43
CA GLY A 167 4.03 -7.14 -10.39
C GLY A 167 3.15 -8.31 -10.82
N ALA A 168 2.51 -9.03 -9.87
CA ALA A 168 1.51 -10.06 -10.11
C ALA A 168 0.18 -9.67 -9.48
N ILE A 169 -0.91 -9.93 -10.18
CA ILE A 169 -2.26 -9.58 -9.76
C ILE A 169 -3.18 -10.80 -9.62
N GLU A 170 -2.75 -11.94 -10.13
CA GLU A 170 -3.54 -13.17 -10.13
C GLU A 170 -3.69 -13.77 -8.74
N THR A 171 -4.81 -14.45 -8.49
CA THR A 171 -4.97 -15.30 -7.29
C THR A 171 -3.87 -16.35 -7.26
N GLY A 172 -3.35 -16.66 -6.06
CA GLY A 172 -2.27 -17.65 -5.92
C GLY A 172 -0.89 -17.17 -6.36
N SER A 173 -0.73 -15.89 -6.71
CA SER A 173 0.59 -15.33 -7.02
C SER A 173 1.28 -14.75 -5.80
N VAL A 174 2.58 -14.95 -5.70
CA VAL A 174 3.43 -14.19 -4.78
C VAL A 174 3.58 -12.78 -5.36
N ARG A 175 3.06 -11.80 -4.64
CA ARG A 175 3.01 -10.41 -5.10
C ARG A 175 4.17 -9.61 -4.57
N GLY A 176 4.52 -8.56 -5.30
CA GLY A 176 5.46 -7.56 -4.83
C GLY A 176 4.95 -6.86 -3.57
N GLY A 177 5.87 -6.27 -2.86
CA GLY A 177 5.66 -5.48 -1.64
C GLY A 177 6.95 -4.74 -1.34
N VAL A 178 7.11 -4.29 -0.10
CA VAL A 178 8.40 -3.74 0.34
C VAL A 178 9.40 -4.90 0.41
N ARG A 179 10.31 -4.95 -0.56
CA ARG A 179 11.42 -5.90 -0.56
C ARG A 179 12.63 -5.28 0.16
N GLY A 180 13.40 -6.11 0.84
CA GLY A 180 14.67 -5.66 1.43
C GLY A 180 15.64 -5.19 0.34
N SER A 181 16.50 -4.23 0.68
CA SER A 181 17.53 -3.71 -0.24
C SER A 181 18.55 -4.75 -0.66
N GLN A 182 18.65 -5.87 0.04
CA GLN A 182 19.56 -6.97 -0.27
C GLN A 182 18.78 -8.30 -0.30
N MET A 183 18.50 -8.76 -1.51
CA MET A 183 17.90 -10.07 -1.74
C MET A 183 19.00 -11.11 -1.88
N THR A 184 19.25 -11.89 -0.83
CA THR A 184 20.24 -12.96 -0.88
C THR A 184 19.71 -14.18 -1.63
N GLU A 185 20.61 -15.00 -2.22
CA GLU A 185 20.23 -16.27 -2.83
C GLU A 185 19.54 -17.22 -1.84
N ALA A 186 19.93 -17.19 -0.59
CA ALA A 186 19.28 -17.98 0.48
C ALA A 186 17.81 -17.56 0.66
N PHE A 187 17.52 -16.24 0.65
CA PHE A 187 16.17 -15.73 0.74
C PHE A 187 15.34 -16.09 -0.51
N LEU A 188 15.91 -15.94 -1.72
CA LEU A 188 15.23 -16.30 -2.96
C LEU A 188 14.94 -17.82 -3.04
N ALA A 189 15.84 -18.65 -2.56
CA ALA A 189 15.63 -20.10 -2.45
C ALA A 189 14.54 -20.44 -1.44
N TYR A 190 14.49 -19.73 -0.32
CA TYR A 190 13.42 -19.85 0.67
C TYR A 190 12.07 -19.47 0.07
N GLU A 191 11.97 -18.32 -0.60
CA GLU A 191 10.74 -17.84 -1.27
C GLU A 191 10.23 -18.86 -2.30
N ARG A 192 11.12 -19.37 -3.16
CA ARG A 192 10.80 -20.43 -4.15
C ARG A 192 10.21 -21.67 -3.48
N ARG A 193 10.85 -22.14 -2.41
CA ARG A 193 10.40 -23.32 -1.67
C ARG A 193 9.04 -23.09 -1.02
N GLN A 194 8.82 -21.93 -0.40
CA GLN A 194 7.54 -21.61 0.21
C GLN A 194 6.42 -21.49 -0.84
N ALA A 195 6.68 -20.83 -1.95
CA ALA A 195 5.72 -20.74 -3.04
C ALA A 195 5.34 -22.12 -3.59
N ALA A 196 6.32 -22.99 -3.83
CA ALA A 196 6.08 -24.36 -4.28
C ALA A 196 5.25 -25.18 -3.29
N ASN A 197 5.58 -25.10 -1.99
CA ASN A 197 4.85 -25.83 -0.94
C ASN A 197 3.38 -25.38 -0.83
N LEU A 198 3.08 -24.13 -1.17
CA LEU A 198 1.75 -23.54 -1.10
C LEU A 198 1.02 -23.56 -2.46
N GLY A 199 1.62 -24.12 -3.51
CA GLY A 199 1.05 -24.10 -4.86
C GLY A 199 0.92 -22.71 -5.46
N MET A 200 1.77 -21.77 -5.04
CA MET A 200 1.76 -20.37 -5.49
C MET A 200 2.73 -20.14 -6.64
N THR A 201 2.36 -19.23 -7.53
CA THR A 201 3.21 -18.79 -8.64
C THR A 201 4.09 -17.63 -8.22
N LEU A 202 5.40 -17.76 -8.43
CA LEU A 202 6.35 -16.66 -8.27
C LEU A 202 6.32 -15.76 -9.50
N MET A 203 6.40 -14.45 -9.26
CA MET A 203 6.76 -13.52 -10.32
C MET A 203 8.15 -13.87 -10.86
N GLN A 204 8.25 -13.98 -12.18
CA GLN A 204 9.55 -13.93 -12.83
C GLN A 204 10.11 -12.51 -12.64
N PRO A 205 11.38 -12.34 -12.26
CA PRO A 205 12.00 -11.02 -12.30
C PRO A 205 11.84 -10.47 -13.73
N ILE A 206 11.37 -9.23 -13.85
CA ILE A 206 11.32 -8.55 -15.14
C ILE A 206 12.75 -8.59 -15.66
N LYS A 207 13.00 -9.37 -16.71
CA LYS A 207 14.28 -9.31 -17.42
C LYS A 207 14.38 -7.89 -17.94
N LEU A 208 15.30 -7.12 -17.41
CA LEU A 208 15.73 -5.88 -18.03
C LEU A 208 16.04 -6.23 -19.48
N GLN A 209 15.30 -5.64 -20.42
CA GLN A 209 15.82 -5.50 -21.76
C GLN A 209 17.12 -4.71 -21.58
N SER A 210 18.25 -5.40 -21.72
CA SER A 210 19.52 -4.74 -21.90
C SER A 210 19.28 -3.69 -22.98
N LYS A 211 19.46 -2.41 -22.63
CA LYS A 211 19.71 -1.40 -23.65
C LYS A 211 21.00 -1.85 -24.33
N LEU A 212 20.85 -2.61 -25.39
CA LEU A 212 21.89 -2.80 -26.38
C LEU A 212 21.77 -1.65 -27.35
N ASP A 213 22.85 -0.88 -27.36
CA ASP A 213 23.33 0.07 -28.36
C ASP A 213 22.55 1.36 -28.58
#